data_a2b71ace37c133ab332a27954ff90cad
#
_entry.id   a2b71ace37c133ab332a27954ff90cad
#
_cell.length_a   1.000
_cell.length_b   1.000
_cell.length_c   1.000
_cell.angle_alpha   90.00
_cell.angle_beta   90.00
_cell.angle_gamma   90.00
#
_symmetry.space_group_name_H-M   'P 1'
#
loop_
_entity.id
_entity.type
_entity.pdbx_description
1 polymer ?
#
loop_
_entity_poly.entity_id
_entity_poly.type
_entity_poly.pdbx_seq_one_letter_code
_entity_poly.pdbx_strand_id
1 'polypeptide(L)'
;MSTRLAERINFSSIKNASKYPDFLDIQIKSFKDFFQLETKSDERGEEGLYNTFQDNFPITDARNQFVLEFLDYFVDPPRYSIQECIERGLTYSVPLKARLKLYCTDPEHEDFETIVQDVYLGTIPYMTPSGTFCINGAERVVVSQLHRSPGVFFGQSFHANGTKLYSARVIPFKGSWLSLIHI
;
A
#
# COMPACT_ATOMS: atom_id res chain seq x y z
N MET A 1 -9.89 35.07 45.14
CA MET A 1 -9.95 34.04 44.05
C MET A 1 -10.67 34.68 42.87
N SER A 2 -9.94 35.10 41.87
CA SER A 2 -10.52 35.66 40.64
C SER A 2 -10.96 34.51 39.76
N THR A 3 -12.26 34.29 39.67
CA THR A 3 -12.87 33.38 38.69
C THR A 3 -12.61 33.97 37.32
N ARG A 4 -11.63 33.41 36.57
CA ARG A 4 -11.49 33.67 35.14
C ARG A 4 -12.75 33.13 34.46
N LEU A 5 -13.67 34.03 34.15
CA LEU A 5 -14.78 33.73 33.29
C LEU A 5 -14.18 33.25 31.96
N ALA A 6 -14.51 32.05 31.53
CA ALA A 6 -14.10 31.52 30.26
C ALA A 6 -14.54 32.49 29.16
N GLU A 7 -13.59 32.93 28.35
CA GLU A 7 -13.84 33.83 27.23
C GLU A 7 -14.78 33.15 26.23
N ARG A 8 -15.91 33.78 25.97
CA ARG A 8 -16.92 33.25 25.07
C ARG A 8 -16.49 33.45 23.62
N ILE A 9 -16.16 32.36 22.92
CA ILE A 9 -15.79 32.38 21.52
C ILE A 9 -17.07 32.55 20.67
N ASN A 10 -17.08 33.58 19.82
CA ASN A 10 -18.17 33.84 18.90
C ASN A 10 -17.80 33.29 17.49
N PHE A 11 -18.43 32.20 17.11
CA PHE A 11 -18.20 31.55 15.79
C PHE A 11 -18.95 32.22 14.64
N SER A 12 -19.83 33.18 14.86
CA SER A 12 -20.63 33.85 13.82
C SER A 12 -19.79 34.69 12.85
N SER A 13 -18.62 35.16 13.29
CA SER A 13 -17.67 35.95 12.48
C SER A 13 -16.51 35.13 11.92
N ILE A 14 -16.38 33.85 12.26
CA ILE A 14 -15.31 32.99 11.79
C ILE A 14 -15.71 32.44 10.41
N LYS A 15 -15.03 32.97 9.38
CA LYS A 15 -15.14 32.50 8.01
C LYS A 15 -14.39 31.18 7.89
N ASN A 16 -14.59 30.09 7.86
CA ASN A 16 -13.84 28.83 7.84
C ASN A 16 -13.56 28.26 9.23
N ALA A 17 -14.61 28.04 10.03
CA ALA A 17 -14.50 27.41 11.34
C ALA A 17 -13.97 25.96 11.28
N SER A 18 -14.16 25.28 10.14
CA SER A 18 -13.60 23.95 9.87
C SER A 18 -13.27 23.82 8.39
N LYS A 19 -12.19 23.12 8.07
CA LYS A 19 -11.93 22.66 6.70
C LYS A 19 -12.90 21.52 6.38
N TYR A 20 -13.57 21.62 5.25
CA TYR A 20 -14.29 20.47 4.72
C TYR A 20 -13.26 19.36 4.37
N PRO A 21 -13.51 18.10 4.75
CA PRO A 21 -12.65 17.00 4.33
C PRO A 21 -12.70 16.87 2.80
N ASP A 22 -11.54 16.64 2.20
CA ASP A 22 -11.47 16.28 0.78
C ASP A 22 -11.93 14.82 0.63
N PHE A 23 -13.02 14.63 -0.12
CA PHE A 23 -13.57 13.29 -0.35
C PHE A 23 -12.67 12.38 -1.20
N LEU A 24 -11.72 12.96 -1.92
CA LEU A 24 -10.72 12.24 -2.72
C LEU A 24 -9.45 11.89 -1.91
N ASP A 25 -9.28 12.47 -0.74
CA ASP A 25 -8.06 12.34 0.05
C ASP A 25 -7.75 10.86 0.38
N ILE A 26 -8.76 10.06 0.66
CA ILE A 26 -8.61 8.62 0.93
C ILE A 26 -7.92 7.91 -0.24
N GLN A 27 -8.36 8.19 -1.46
CA GLN A 27 -7.85 7.58 -2.69
C GLN A 27 -6.41 8.06 -2.96
N ILE A 28 -6.23 9.37 -2.96
CA ILE A 28 -4.95 10.01 -3.30
C ILE A 28 -3.89 9.67 -2.25
N LYS A 29 -4.23 9.76 -0.96
CA LYS A 29 -3.29 9.45 0.12
C LYS A 29 -2.86 7.98 0.09
N SER A 30 -3.79 7.05 -0.03
CA SER A 30 -3.49 5.62 -0.13
C SER A 30 -2.55 5.31 -1.30
N PHE A 31 -2.72 5.99 -2.44
CA PHE A 31 -1.85 5.81 -3.60
C PHE A 31 -0.45 6.41 -3.39
N LYS A 32 -0.38 7.59 -2.74
CA LYS A 32 0.90 8.21 -2.37
C LYS A 32 1.67 7.35 -1.36
N ASP A 33 0.99 6.83 -0.35
CA ASP A 33 1.57 5.94 0.66
C ASP A 33 2.05 4.62 0.02
N PHE A 34 1.35 4.12 -0.99
CA PHE A 34 1.78 2.94 -1.75
C PHE A 34 3.09 3.17 -2.52
N PHE A 35 3.18 4.28 -3.24
CA PHE A 35 4.34 4.55 -4.09
C PHE A 35 5.49 5.27 -3.38
N GLN A 36 5.22 6.07 -2.37
CA GLN A 36 6.21 6.84 -1.60
C GLN A 36 7.28 7.57 -2.46
N LEU A 37 6.90 8.07 -3.64
CA LEU A 37 7.84 8.69 -4.59
C LEU A 37 8.39 10.03 -4.12
N GLU A 38 7.62 10.76 -3.31
CA GLU A 38 8.00 12.07 -2.78
C GLU A 38 8.99 11.95 -1.60
N THR A 39 9.16 10.73 -1.05
CA THR A 39 10.01 10.45 0.10
C THR A 39 11.36 9.91 -0.37
N LYS A 40 12.45 10.35 0.25
CA LYS A 40 13.79 9.81 -0.05
C LYS A 40 13.86 8.33 0.34
N SER A 41 14.73 7.58 -0.34
CA SER A 41 14.90 6.14 -0.12
C SER A 41 15.10 5.77 1.35
N ASP A 42 15.91 6.54 2.07
CA ASP A 42 16.26 6.28 3.48
C ASP A 42 15.14 6.61 4.48
N GLU A 43 14.13 7.39 4.04
CA GLU A 43 13.02 7.85 4.88
C GLU A 43 11.70 7.14 4.54
N ARG A 44 11.72 6.20 3.59
CA ARG A 44 10.52 5.44 3.21
C ARG A 44 10.06 4.52 4.32
N GLY A 45 8.76 4.52 4.58
CA GLY A 45 8.14 3.62 5.55
C GLY A 45 8.08 2.18 5.03
N GLU A 46 8.02 1.22 5.95
CA GLU A 46 7.85 -0.21 5.67
C GLU A 46 6.40 -0.51 5.21
N GLU A 47 5.95 0.18 4.16
CA GLU A 47 4.60 0.07 3.62
C GLU A 47 4.62 0.03 2.09
N GLY A 48 3.54 -0.49 1.50
CA GLY A 48 3.30 -0.45 0.08
C GLY A 48 4.33 -1.19 -0.78
N LEU A 49 4.77 -0.53 -1.84
CA LEU A 49 5.69 -1.10 -2.82
C LEU A 49 7.10 -1.33 -2.26
N TYR A 50 7.57 -0.43 -1.39
CA TYR A 50 8.88 -0.55 -0.77
C TYR A 50 8.99 -1.81 0.10
N ASN A 51 7.99 -2.05 0.96
CA ASN A 51 7.94 -3.26 1.77
C ASN A 51 7.91 -4.53 0.92
N THR A 52 7.17 -4.51 -0.19
CA THR A 52 7.11 -5.65 -1.11
C THR A 52 8.49 -5.99 -1.69
N PHE A 53 9.29 -4.98 -2.01
CA PHE A 53 10.67 -5.21 -2.45
C PHE A 53 11.55 -5.74 -1.30
N GLN A 54 11.45 -5.17 -0.13
CA GLN A 54 12.23 -5.63 1.03
C GLN A 54 11.93 -7.08 1.42
N ASP A 55 10.66 -7.49 1.36
CA ASP A 55 10.25 -8.87 1.67
C ASP A 55 10.78 -9.90 0.65
N ASN A 56 11.04 -9.48 -0.58
CA ASN A 56 11.50 -10.36 -1.65
C ASN A 56 13.02 -10.33 -1.86
N PHE A 57 13.71 -9.34 -1.36
CA PHE A 57 15.17 -9.19 -1.46
C PHE A 57 15.82 -9.30 -0.07
N PRO A 58 17.07 -9.75 0.01
CA PRO A 58 17.96 -10.15 -1.06
C PRO A 58 17.62 -11.52 -1.66
N ILE A 59 17.89 -11.69 -2.96
CA ILE A 59 17.78 -12.97 -3.65
C ILE A 59 19.18 -13.58 -3.73
N THR A 60 19.32 -14.80 -3.24
CA THR A 60 20.58 -15.54 -3.25
C THR A 60 20.51 -16.73 -4.20
N ASP A 61 21.61 -17.06 -4.83
CA ASP A 61 21.76 -18.27 -5.62
C ASP A 61 21.71 -19.53 -4.73
N ALA A 62 21.37 -20.68 -5.34
CA ALA A 62 21.32 -21.99 -4.68
C ALA A 62 22.64 -22.37 -3.98
N ARG A 63 23.77 -21.82 -4.42
CA ARG A 63 25.12 -22.02 -3.84
C ARG A 63 25.54 -20.91 -2.88
N ASN A 64 24.70 -19.88 -2.68
CA ASN A 64 24.99 -18.66 -1.91
C ASN A 64 26.25 -17.90 -2.38
N GLN A 65 26.63 -18.04 -3.65
CA GLN A 65 27.77 -17.36 -4.23
C GLN A 65 27.43 -15.96 -4.73
N PHE A 66 26.25 -15.79 -5.33
CA PHE A 66 25.79 -14.51 -5.85
C PHE A 66 24.60 -14.00 -5.05
N VAL A 67 24.63 -12.70 -4.75
CA VAL A 67 23.55 -12.02 -4.02
C VAL A 67 23.08 -10.85 -4.85
N LEU A 68 21.77 -10.81 -5.08
CA LEU A 68 21.08 -9.70 -5.72
C LEU A 68 20.36 -8.89 -4.64
N GLU A 69 20.81 -7.67 -4.42
CA GLU A 69 20.31 -6.75 -3.40
C GLU A 69 19.49 -5.64 -4.04
N PHE A 70 18.39 -5.29 -3.42
CA PHE A 70 17.57 -4.14 -3.80
C PHE A 70 18.10 -2.88 -3.11
N LEU A 71 18.32 -1.81 -3.88
CA LEU A 71 18.76 -0.52 -3.37
C LEU A 71 17.62 0.50 -3.32
N ASP A 72 16.94 0.70 -4.44
CA ASP A 72 15.88 1.69 -4.57
C ASP A 72 14.99 1.40 -5.78
N TYR A 73 13.84 2.05 -5.86
CA TYR A 73 12.99 2.07 -7.04
C TYR A 73 12.60 3.50 -7.42
N PHE A 74 12.32 3.69 -8.68
CA PHE A 74 11.84 4.94 -9.24
C PHE A 74 10.95 4.69 -10.44
N VAL A 75 10.19 5.71 -10.80
CA VAL A 75 9.30 5.68 -11.96
C VAL A 75 9.71 6.76 -12.94
N ASP A 76 9.66 6.42 -14.23
CA ASP A 76 9.84 7.40 -15.29
C ASP A 76 8.51 8.11 -15.57
N PRO A 77 8.53 9.30 -16.18
CA PRO A 77 7.32 9.99 -16.60
C PRO A 77 6.45 9.12 -17.51
N PRO A 78 5.12 9.26 -17.44
CA PRO A 78 4.21 8.55 -18.33
C PRO A 78 4.47 8.90 -19.79
N ARG A 79 4.39 7.88 -20.67
CA ARG A 79 4.66 8.04 -22.11
C ARG A 79 3.59 8.86 -22.83
N TYR A 80 2.33 8.77 -22.37
CA TYR A 80 1.18 9.42 -22.97
C TYR A 80 0.46 10.26 -21.93
N SER A 81 -0.16 11.36 -22.37
CA SER A 81 -1.04 12.15 -21.51
C SER A 81 -2.33 11.39 -21.20
N ILE A 82 -3.05 11.81 -20.15
CA ILE A 82 -4.33 11.22 -19.76
C ILE A 82 -5.33 11.30 -20.94
N GLN A 83 -5.37 12.45 -21.60
CA GLN A 83 -6.27 12.68 -22.72
C GLN A 83 -5.98 11.76 -23.92
N GLU A 84 -4.71 11.61 -24.28
CA GLU A 84 -4.31 10.66 -25.32
C GLU A 84 -4.65 9.23 -24.97
N CYS A 85 -4.54 8.84 -23.70
CA CYS A 85 -4.93 7.52 -23.24
C CYS A 85 -6.43 7.27 -23.40
N ILE A 86 -7.26 8.26 -23.11
CA ILE A 86 -8.72 8.18 -23.29
C ILE A 86 -9.09 8.07 -24.78
N GLU A 87 -8.52 8.93 -25.62
CA GLU A 87 -8.82 8.97 -27.06
C GLU A 87 -8.35 7.72 -27.81
N ARG A 88 -7.21 7.15 -27.40
CA ARG A 88 -6.62 5.98 -28.08
C ARG A 88 -6.96 4.65 -27.40
N GLY A 89 -7.73 4.65 -26.32
CA GLY A 89 -8.05 3.42 -25.59
C GLY A 89 -6.86 2.79 -24.88
N LEU A 90 -5.90 3.61 -24.43
CA LEU A 90 -4.67 3.16 -23.74
C LEU A 90 -4.82 3.24 -22.21
N THR A 91 -3.90 2.60 -21.51
CA THR A 91 -3.79 2.69 -20.05
C THR A 91 -2.77 3.75 -19.69
N TYR A 92 -3.17 4.69 -18.81
CA TYR A 92 -2.27 5.68 -18.23
C TYR A 92 -1.39 5.00 -17.19
N SER A 93 -0.12 4.78 -17.52
CA SER A 93 0.83 4.02 -16.71
C SER A 93 2.21 4.65 -16.73
N VAL A 94 2.97 4.35 -15.70
CA VAL A 94 4.37 4.78 -15.54
C VAL A 94 5.30 3.57 -15.58
N PRO A 95 6.47 3.67 -16.23
CA PRO A 95 7.49 2.63 -16.17
C PRO A 95 8.11 2.57 -14.78
N LEU A 96 8.11 1.39 -14.18
CA LEU A 96 8.78 1.11 -12.91
C LEU A 96 10.17 0.55 -13.18
N LYS A 97 11.16 1.13 -12.55
CA LYS A 97 12.55 0.66 -12.54
C LYS A 97 13.01 0.42 -11.11
N ALA A 98 13.81 -0.60 -10.92
CA ALA A 98 14.49 -0.86 -9.66
C ALA A 98 16.00 -0.76 -9.84
N ARG A 99 16.67 -0.15 -8.89
CA ARG A 99 18.12 -0.14 -8.80
C ARG A 99 18.55 -1.34 -7.99
N LEU A 100 19.22 -2.26 -8.67
CA LEU A 100 19.67 -3.52 -8.11
C LEU A 100 21.19 -3.57 -8.08
N LYS A 101 21.72 -4.24 -7.06
CA LYS A 101 23.14 -4.47 -6.87
C LYS A 101 23.39 -5.98 -6.84
N LEU A 102 24.23 -6.42 -7.74
CA LEU A 102 24.70 -7.81 -7.81
C LEU A 102 26.14 -7.87 -7.35
N TYR A 103 26.42 -8.72 -6.38
CA TYR A 103 27.79 -8.96 -5.90
C TYR A 103 28.01 -10.45 -5.61
N CYS A 104 29.28 -10.85 -5.65
CA CYS A 104 29.73 -12.18 -5.29
C CYS A 104 30.20 -12.21 -3.84
N THR A 105 29.84 -13.25 -3.10
CA THR A 105 30.28 -13.46 -1.71
C THR A 105 31.42 -14.50 -1.63
N ASP A 106 31.72 -15.19 -2.74
CA ASP A 106 32.71 -16.25 -2.77
C ASP A 106 34.15 -15.66 -2.89
N PRO A 107 35.06 -15.99 -1.97
CA PRO A 107 36.45 -15.54 -2.04
C PRO A 107 37.23 -16.11 -3.25
N GLU A 108 36.76 -17.18 -3.88
CA GLU A 108 37.40 -17.72 -5.09
C GLU A 108 37.13 -16.85 -6.34
N HIS A 109 36.16 -15.92 -6.28
CA HIS A 109 35.77 -15.03 -7.37
C HIS A 109 36.00 -13.55 -7.00
N GLU A 110 37.14 -13.21 -6.39
CA GLU A 110 37.51 -11.82 -6.03
C GLU A 110 37.56 -10.87 -7.26
N ASP A 111 37.71 -11.41 -8.45
CA ASP A 111 37.72 -10.64 -9.72
C ASP A 111 36.32 -10.16 -10.16
N PHE A 112 35.24 -10.58 -9.49
CA PHE A 112 33.89 -10.16 -9.85
C PHE A 112 33.60 -8.75 -9.33
N GLU A 113 33.53 -7.78 -10.23
CA GLU A 113 33.15 -6.42 -9.88
C GLU A 113 31.66 -6.35 -9.51
N THR A 114 31.37 -5.63 -8.44
CA THR A 114 29.98 -5.34 -8.05
C THR A 114 29.26 -4.56 -9.14
N ILE A 115 28.18 -5.10 -9.65
CA ILE A 115 27.37 -4.47 -10.69
C ILE A 115 26.18 -3.78 -10.05
N VAL A 116 26.02 -2.46 -10.29
CA VAL A 116 24.84 -1.70 -9.91
C VAL A 116 24.17 -1.23 -11.18
N GLN A 117 22.92 -1.63 -11.39
CA GLN A 117 22.18 -1.32 -12.60
C GLN A 117 20.71 -1.02 -12.31
N ASP A 118 20.14 -0.09 -13.11
CA ASP A 118 18.72 0.20 -13.12
C ASP A 118 18.01 -0.78 -14.06
N VAL A 119 17.14 -1.61 -13.50
CA VAL A 119 16.42 -2.66 -14.22
C VAL A 119 14.96 -2.24 -14.41
N TYR A 120 14.49 -2.29 -15.65
CA TYR A 120 13.08 -2.10 -15.96
C TYR A 120 12.27 -3.33 -15.55
N LEU A 121 11.30 -3.16 -14.66
CA LEU A 121 10.46 -4.24 -14.17
C LEU A 121 9.13 -4.35 -14.92
N GLY A 122 8.60 -3.22 -15.38
CA GLY A 122 7.31 -3.18 -16.06
C GLY A 122 6.64 -1.82 -15.96
N THR A 123 5.37 -1.77 -16.30
CA THR A 123 4.54 -0.55 -16.15
C THR A 123 3.46 -0.76 -15.11
N ILE A 124 3.21 0.26 -14.31
CA ILE A 124 2.14 0.26 -13.32
C ILE A 124 1.14 1.36 -13.67
N PRO A 125 -0.18 1.10 -13.66
CA PRO A 125 -1.19 2.13 -13.81
C PRO A 125 -0.99 3.24 -12.79
N TYR A 126 -1.08 4.48 -13.24
CA TYR A 126 -0.85 5.65 -12.40
C TYR A 126 -2.14 6.43 -12.19
N MET A 127 -2.35 6.89 -10.96
CA MET A 127 -3.54 7.64 -10.58
C MET A 127 -3.53 9.04 -11.17
N THR A 128 -4.67 9.48 -11.67
CA THR A 128 -4.86 10.86 -12.12
C THR A 128 -5.04 11.80 -10.93
N PRO A 129 -4.88 13.12 -11.11
CA PRO A 129 -5.13 14.09 -10.04
C PRO A 129 -6.57 14.05 -9.48
N SER A 130 -7.53 13.52 -10.22
CA SER A 130 -8.91 13.33 -9.79
C SER A 130 -9.14 12.03 -9.00
N GLY A 131 -8.09 11.26 -8.70
CA GLY A 131 -8.21 10.01 -7.93
C GLY A 131 -8.73 8.82 -8.75
N THR A 132 -8.70 8.91 -10.08
CA THR A 132 -9.13 7.87 -11.00
C THR A 132 -7.94 7.17 -11.65
N PHE A 133 -8.18 5.97 -12.21
CA PHE A 133 -7.24 5.27 -13.10
C PHE A 133 -7.81 5.23 -14.51
N CYS A 134 -7.01 5.57 -15.51
CA CYS A 134 -7.39 5.38 -16.90
C CYS A 134 -6.88 4.01 -17.38
N ILE A 135 -7.79 3.06 -17.55
CA ILE A 135 -7.51 1.69 -17.99
C ILE A 135 -8.21 1.45 -19.33
N ASN A 136 -7.43 1.18 -20.37
CA ASN A 136 -7.95 0.98 -21.73
C ASN A 136 -8.88 2.12 -22.19
N GLY A 137 -8.52 3.35 -21.86
CA GLY A 137 -9.31 4.55 -22.21
C GLY A 137 -10.52 4.82 -21.32
N ALA A 138 -10.84 3.96 -20.36
CA ALA A 138 -11.93 4.15 -19.41
C ALA A 138 -11.41 4.63 -18.07
N GLU A 139 -12.01 5.70 -17.53
CA GLU A 139 -11.72 6.15 -16.17
C GLU A 139 -12.40 5.22 -15.17
N ARG A 140 -11.62 4.73 -14.23
CA ARG A 140 -12.06 3.80 -13.19
C ARG A 140 -11.62 4.29 -11.81
N VAL A 141 -12.46 4.03 -10.82
CA VAL A 141 -12.17 4.36 -9.41
C VAL A 141 -12.14 3.08 -8.59
N VAL A 142 -11.16 2.98 -7.70
CA VAL A 142 -11.13 1.91 -6.70
C VAL A 142 -12.12 2.26 -5.60
N VAL A 143 -13.14 1.44 -5.43
CA VAL A 143 -14.20 1.64 -4.42
C VAL A 143 -13.81 0.92 -3.14
N SER A 144 -13.94 1.60 -2.00
CA SER A 144 -13.73 1.00 -0.69
C SER A 144 -14.76 -0.09 -0.43
N GLN A 145 -14.30 -1.27 -0.04
CA GLN A 145 -15.14 -2.41 0.28
C GLN A 145 -15.26 -2.59 1.80
N LEU A 146 -16.49 -2.67 2.29
CA LEU A 146 -16.73 -3.01 3.68
C LEU A 146 -16.60 -4.52 3.89
N HIS A 147 -15.72 -4.92 4.79
CA HIS A 147 -15.55 -6.32 5.18
C HIS A 147 -15.49 -6.46 6.72
N ARG A 148 -15.69 -7.66 7.21
CA ARG A 148 -15.51 -7.93 8.64
C ARG A 148 -14.05 -7.82 9.02
N SER A 149 -13.77 -7.24 10.19
CA SER A 149 -12.41 -7.13 10.70
C SER A 149 -11.80 -8.51 10.94
N PRO A 150 -10.53 -8.72 10.57
CA PRO A 150 -9.81 -9.91 10.96
C PRO A 150 -9.73 -10.03 12.48
N GLY A 151 -9.78 -11.26 12.99
CA GLY A 151 -9.68 -11.50 14.42
C GLY A 151 -10.39 -12.77 14.86
N VAL A 152 -10.45 -12.98 16.17
CA VAL A 152 -11.14 -14.10 16.80
C VAL A 152 -12.35 -13.57 17.56
N PHE A 153 -13.52 -14.12 17.25
CA PHE A 153 -14.79 -13.74 17.85
C PHE A 153 -15.35 -14.91 18.65
N PHE A 154 -15.63 -14.67 19.91
CA PHE A 154 -16.23 -15.66 20.81
C PHE A 154 -17.72 -15.40 20.93
N GLY A 155 -18.49 -16.48 20.95
CA GLY A 155 -19.94 -16.45 21.15
C GLY A 155 -20.39 -17.47 22.17
N GLN A 156 -21.57 -17.26 22.75
CA GLN A 156 -22.24 -18.20 23.61
C GLN A 156 -23.69 -18.36 23.13
N SER A 157 -24.14 -19.59 23.05
CA SER A 157 -25.53 -19.95 22.75
C SER A 157 -26.02 -21.03 23.70
N PHE A 158 -27.31 -21.26 23.71
CA PHE A 158 -27.91 -22.32 24.51
C PHE A 158 -28.52 -23.35 23.56
N HIS A 159 -28.22 -24.61 23.82
CA HIS A 159 -28.89 -25.71 23.15
C HIS A 159 -30.33 -25.85 23.71
N ALA A 160 -31.21 -26.56 22.99
CA ALA A 160 -32.63 -26.74 23.38
C ALA A 160 -32.78 -27.43 24.75
N ASN A 161 -31.81 -28.23 25.19
CA ASN A 161 -31.75 -28.85 26.51
C ASN A 161 -31.15 -28.00 27.62
N GLY A 162 -30.89 -26.70 27.35
CA GLY A 162 -30.35 -25.77 28.36
C GLY A 162 -28.82 -25.80 28.48
N THR A 163 -28.12 -26.66 27.76
CA THR A 163 -26.65 -26.74 27.79
C THR A 163 -26.04 -25.49 27.13
N LYS A 164 -25.03 -24.91 27.76
CA LYS A 164 -24.29 -23.79 27.22
C LYS A 164 -23.32 -24.27 26.16
N LEU A 165 -23.40 -23.65 24.98
CA LEU A 165 -22.50 -23.89 23.86
C LEU A 165 -21.61 -22.65 23.70
N TYR A 166 -20.31 -22.87 23.57
CA TYR A 166 -19.34 -21.85 23.29
C TYR A 166 -18.84 -22.00 21.86
N SER A 167 -18.74 -20.90 21.17
CA SER A 167 -18.22 -20.87 19.79
C SER A 167 -17.07 -19.89 19.67
N ALA A 168 -16.10 -20.24 18.85
CA ALA A 168 -15.02 -19.37 18.44
C ALA A 168 -14.99 -19.33 16.91
N ARG A 169 -14.95 -18.10 16.37
CA ARG A 169 -14.83 -17.89 14.94
C ARG A 169 -13.57 -17.11 14.65
N VAL A 170 -12.68 -17.72 13.88
CA VAL A 170 -11.45 -17.09 13.40
C VAL A 170 -11.70 -16.55 12.00
N ILE A 171 -11.56 -15.25 11.84
CA ILE A 171 -11.67 -14.56 10.55
C ILE A 171 -10.28 -14.08 10.18
N PRO A 172 -9.60 -14.70 9.19
CA PRO A 172 -8.31 -14.26 8.73
C PRO A 172 -8.47 -13.03 7.81
N PHE A 173 -7.39 -12.26 7.66
CA PHE A 173 -7.34 -11.18 6.68
C PHE A 173 -7.51 -11.71 5.25
N LYS A 174 -6.92 -12.88 4.95
CA LYS A 174 -7.03 -13.58 3.67
C LYS A 174 -7.17 -15.08 3.91
N GLY A 175 -8.10 -15.72 3.23
CA GLY A 175 -8.35 -17.17 3.34
C GLY A 175 -9.73 -17.51 3.88
N SER A 176 -9.95 -18.81 4.17
CA SER A 176 -11.24 -19.33 4.62
C SER A 176 -11.46 -19.10 6.12
N TRP A 177 -12.71 -18.88 6.50
CA TRP A 177 -13.08 -18.74 7.90
C TRP A 177 -13.06 -20.09 8.60
N LEU A 178 -12.61 -20.09 9.84
CA LEU A 178 -12.67 -21.26 10.72
C LEU A 178 -13.69 -20.98 11.83
N SER A 179 -14.65 -21.89 12.00
CA SER A 179 -15.62 -21.81 13.09
C SER A 179 -15.54 -23.08 13.92
N LEU A 180 -15.36 -22.93 15.21
CA LEU A 180 -15.33 -24.00 16.20
C LEU A 180 -16.51 -23.83 17.14
N ILE A 181 -17.21 -24.94 17.44
CA ILE A 181 -18.28 -24.98 18.43
C ILE A 181 -17.92 -26.08 19.41
N HIS A 182 -17.92 -25.75 20.70
CA HIS A 182 -17.67 -26.69 21.79
C HIS A 182 -18.93 -26.85 22.65
N ILE A 183 -19.28 -28.08 22.94
CA ILE A 183 -20.41 -28.49 23.79
C ILE A 183 -19.90 -28.77 25.18
#